data_b762375620adc7e677cdc9061fa55a9d
#
_entry.id   b762375620adc7e677cdc9061fa55a9d
#
_cell.length_a   1.000
_cell.length_b   1.000
_cell.length_c   1.000
_cell.angle_alpha   90.00
_cell.angle_beta   90.00
_cell.angle_gamma   90.00
#
_symmetry.space_group_name_H-M   'P 1'
#
loop_
_entity.id
_entity.type
_entity.pdbx_description
1 polymer ?
#
loop_
_entity_poly.entity_id
_entity_poly.type
_entity_poly.pdbx_seq_one_letter_code
_entity_poly.pdbx_strand_id
1 'polypeptide(L)'
;MISYLGAFPFGQDAPIILGFEQMIMVVVIMTERYKRVLQKGNKDRAKLFFRSLAVYDRKEDDGKTSKSEDSKADASNHVAGFAIDEGMEYEDDEDDDDLAMAALESLDAIDAFGHSDVPVAQSSIPSDNLKKLIMLLLLIAPLGIQESLAKSSERLVGDQLEGLRRTADNILAAFVNVEKFPGVKIRQFNKVIPISLPFLFSGFNALFEHFLFSKNIDFTKRKDSASSPPSAPVEPITEQPLLTETGEILDLNVLSQLSFFLPGTSLFRRLRLLYSGGEAGFSMGSFETKVFNWRAPTILLVSGNRISDPPDNGQERAFSDTLPPKRLPDGSQSSHMVFGVYLSQPWHQTHKECFGDSDTLLFQLEPVHEVFHASKINTDYVSFTKSPTPHPGIAFGAPHPKPKATAGLAPHINLGAVSLVLDSSFEFGVFTHNYTSGGGAFHNSETRKKDWQDRFEIESLEVWGCGGPQEVEEQRKRWEWEEKEAEARRRINLGTGDIEADRALLEMAGLIGNNRSGGSMN
;
A
#
# COMPACT_ATOMS: atom_id res chain seq x y z
N MET A 1 -4.68 10.05 -24.65
CA MET A 1 -4.97 10.75 -23.38
C MET A 1 -4.96 12.27 -23.55
N ILE A 2 -3.82 12.90 -23.71
CA ILE A 2 -3.69 14.37 -23.74
C ILE A 2 -4.60 15.03 -24.79
N SER A 3 -4.60 14.54 -26.02
CA SER A 3 -5.47 15.06 -27.09
C SER A 3 -6.96 14.97 -26.76
N TYR A 4 -7.39 13.86 -26.16
CA TYR A 4 -8.77 13.68 -25.73
C TYR A 4 -9.17 14.67 -24.62
N LEU A 5 -8.30 14.85 -23.62
CA LEU A 5 -8.54 15.81 -22.54
C LEU A 5 -8.52 17.26 -23.04
N GLY A 6 -7.74 17.57 -24.07
CA GLY A 6 -7.70 18.89 -24.69
C GLY A 6 -8.97 19.23 -25.49
N ALA A 7 -9.74 18.23 -25.93
CA ALA A 7 -11.02 18.42 -26.60
C ALA A 7 -12.19 18.69 -25.65
N PHE A 8 -12.03 18.48 -24.34
CA PHE A 8 -13.05 18.77 -23.34
C PHE A 8 -13.38 20.28 -23.27
N PRO A 9 -14.64 20.72 -23.09
CA PRO A 9 -15.84 19.89 -22.85
C PRO A 9 -16.64 19.53 -24.12
N PHE A 10 -16.28 20.02 -25.29
CA PHE A 10 -17.14 20.01 -26.47
C PHE A 10 -17.11 18.72 -27.30
N GLY A 11 -16.30 17.72 -26.88
CA GLY A 11 -16.34 16.37 -27.46
C GLY A 11 -16.06 16.26 -28.97
N GLN A 12 -15.48 17.29 -29.57
CA GLN A 12 -15.04 17.25 -30.97
C GLN A 12 -13.88 16.26 -31.12
N ASP A 13 -13.66 15.78 -32.33
CA ASP A 13 -12.56 14.87 -32.63
C ASP A 13 -11.27 15.34 -31.98
N ALA A 14 -10.59 14.42 -31.26
CA ALA A 14 -9.42 14.76 -30.50
C ALA A 14 -8.34 15.42 -31.39
N PRO A 15 -7.93 16.66 -31.12
CA PRO A 15 -7.04 17.38 -31.99
C PRO A 15 -5.67 16.71 -32.10
N ILE A 16 -5.14 16.57 -33.30
CA ILE A 16 -3.78 16.03 -33.53
C ILE A 16 -2.73 16.98 -32.97
N ILE A 17 -2.99 18.30 -33.13
CA ILE A 17 -2.13 19.37 -32.64
C ILE A 17 -2.87 20.14 -31.55
N LEU A 18 -2.31 20.16 -30.33
CA LEU A 18 -2.86 20.91 -29.21
C LEU A 18 -2.44 22.38 -29.30
N GLY A 19 -3.42 23.25 -29.36
CA GLY A 19 -3.20 24.68 -29.17
C GLY A 19 -2.99 25.06 -27.71
N PHE A 20 -2.75 26.32 -27.43
CA PHE A 20 -2.48 26.81 -26.07
C PHE A 20 -3.67 26.63 -25.14
N GLU A 21 -4.88 26.89 -25.58
CA GLU A 21 -6.11 26.74 -24.78
C GLU A 21 -6.38 25.28 -24.42
N GLN A 22 -6.21 24.36 -25.36
CA GLN A 22 -6.34 22.92 -25.14
C GLN A 22 -5.29 22.41 -24.14
N MET A 23 -4.06 22.91 -24.22
CA MET A 23 -3.02 22.54 -23.28
C MET A 23 -3.34 23.04 -21.85
N ILE A 24 -3.87 24.25 -21.70
CA ILE A 24 -4.35 24.75 -20.41
C ILE A 24 -5.42 23.79 -19.84
N MET A 25 -6.39 23.39 -20.67
CA MET A 25 -7.43 22.46 -20.24
C MET A 25 -6.85 21.13 -19.76
N VAL A 26 -5.91 20.56 -20.51
CA VAL A 26 -5.19 19.34 -20.11
C VAL A 26 -4.52 19.51 -18.75
N VAL A 27 -3.76 20.58 -18.57
CA VAL A 27 -3.06 20.86 -17.29
C VAL A 27 -4.06 21.00 -16.15
N VAL A 28 -5.14 21.74 -16.32
CA VAL A 28 -6.16 21.96 -15.30
C VAL A 28 -6.83 20.65 -14.87
N ILE A 29 -7.16 19.77 -15.84
CA ILE A 29 -7.78 18.46 -15.55
C ILE A 29 -6.77 17.52 -14.89
N MET A 30 -5.56 17.41 -15.43
CA MET A 30 -4.56 16.47 -14.93
C MET A 30 -4.01 16.84 -13.56
N THR A 31 -3.90 18.14 -13.26
CA THR A 31 -3.41 18.64 -11.96
C THR A 31 -4.52 18.91 -10.93
N GLU A 32 -5.77 18.59 -11.24
CA GLU A 32 -6.94 18.81 -10.37
C GLU A 32 -7.12 20.26 -9.90
N ARG A 33 -6.56 21.23 -10.58
CA ARG A 33 -6.66 22.64 -10.17
C ARG A 33 -8.09 23.19 -10.21
N TYR A 34 -8.98 22.56 -10.98
CA TYR A 34 -10.41 22.89 -11.00
C TYR A 34 -11.11 22.60 -9.65
N LYS A 35 -10.60 21.69 -8.81
CA LYS A 35 -11.17 21.41 -7.49
C LYS A 35 -11.17 22.63 -6.56
N ARG A 36 -10.28 23.58 -6.78
CA ARG A 36 -10.24 24.85 -6.03
C ARG A 36 -11.44 25.75 -6.34
N VAL A 37 -12.06 25.57 -7.50
CA VAL A 37 -13.19 26.39 -7.98
C VAL A 37 -14.50 25.60 -7.89
N LEU A 38 -14.46 24.29 -8.19
CA LEU A 38 -15.63 23.42 -8.22
C LEU A 38 -15.51 22.41 -7.08
N GLN A 39 -16.46 22.43 -6.14
CA GLN A 39 -16.48 21.50 -4.99
C GLN A 39 -16.91 20.06 -5.36
N LYS A 40 -17.44 19.84 -6.56
CA LYS A 40 -17.89 18.53 -7.08
C LYS A 40 -16.92 18.03 -8.15
N GLY A 41 -16.65 16.74 -8.24
CA GLY A 41 -16.01 16.18 -9.43
C GLY A 41 -14.94 15.10 -9.28
N ASN A 42 -14.87 14.36 -8.15
CA ASN A 42 -13.85 13.32 -8.05
C ASN A 42 -14.16 12.10 -8.93
N LYS A 43 -15.46 11.77 -9.08
CA LYS A 43 -15.91 10.66 -9.94
C LYS A 43 -15.75 10.99 -11.43
N ASP A 44 -15.99 12.23 -11.80
CA ASP A 44 -15.93 12.69 -13.20
C ASP A 44 -14.51 12.62 -13.78
N ARG A 45 -13.48 12.90 -12.95
CA ARG A 45 -12.08 12.83 -13.40
C ARG A 45 -11.65 11.39 -13.72
N ALA A 46 -12.01 10.42 -12.89
CA ALA A 46 -11.69 9.01 -13.13
C ALA A 46 -12.33 8.54 -14.45
N LYS A 47 -13.56 8.93 -14.70
CA LYS A 47 -14.28 8.63 -15.94
C LYS A 47 -13.62 9.31 -17.16
N LEU A 48 -13.22 10.58 -17.05
CA LEU A 48 -12.47 11.28 -18.10
C LEU A 48 -11.14 10.58 -18.40
N PHE A 49 -10.41 10.18 -17.36
CA PHE A 49 -9.16 9.45 -17.55
C PHE A 49 -9.38 8.11 -18.20
N PHE A 50 -10.39 7.36 -17.74
CA PHE A 50 -10.77 6.10 -18.36
C PHE A 50 -11.06 6.29 -19.85
N ARG A 51 -11.98 7.18 -20.21
CA ARG A 51 -12.33 7.49 -21.62
C ARG A 51 -11.13 7.93 -22.45
N SER A 52 -10.20 8.68 -21.85
CA SER A 52 -9.01 9.15 -22.56
C SER A 52 -8.00 8.05 -22.90
N LEU A 53 -8.11 6.89 -22.26
CA LEU A 53 -7.23 5.73 -22.41
C LEU A 53 -7.93 4.55 -23.08
N ALA A 54 -9.25 4.48 -22.95
CA ALA A 54 -10.05 3.38 -23.42
C ALA A 54 -10.15 3.34 -24.96
N VAL A 55 -10.27 2.13 -25.47
CA VAL A 55 -10.48 1.82 -26.89
C VAL A 55 -11.78 1.02 -27.00
N TYR A 56 -12.58 1.38 -28.00
CA TYR A 56 -13.80 0.66 -28.31
C TYR A 56 -13.51 -0.57 -29.17
N ASP A 57 -14.04 -1.73 -28.78
CA ASP A 57 -13.90 -2.96 -29.56
C ASP A 57 -15.17 -3.20 -30.39
N ARG A 58 -15.09 -2.92 -31.70
CA ARG A 58 -16.20 -3.14 -32.66
C ARG A 58 -16.57 -4.59 -32.82
N LYS A 59 -15.70 -5.55 -32.49
CA LYS A 59 -15.95 -6.99 -32.67
C LYS A 59 -16.99 -7.53 -31.68
N GLU A 60 -17.11 -6.94 -30.50
CA GLU A 60 -18.17 -7.34 -29.55
C GLU A 60 -19.57 -6.92 -30.04
N ASP A 61 -19.66 -5.83 -30.80
CA ASP A 61 -20.95 -5.31 -31.30
C ASP A 61 -21.48 -6.13 -32.48
N ASP A 62 -20.61 -6.54 -33.41
CA ASP A 62 -20.97 -7.38 -34.55
C ASP A 62 -21.44 -8.80 -34.14
N GLY A 63 -21.01 -9.28 -32.96
CA GLY A 63 -21.42 -10.57 -32.39
C GLY A 63 -22.85 -10.59 -31.83
N LYS A 64 -23.38 -9.45 -31.43
CA LYS A 64 -24.75 -9.32 -30.88
C LYS A 64 -25.79 -8.97 -31.95
N THR A 65 -25.37 -8.27 -33.00
CA THR A 65 -26.26 -7.90 -34.11
C THR A 65 -26.51 -9.02 -35.12
N SER A 66 -25.61 -10.00 -35.24
CA SER A 66 -25.78 -11.11 -36.18
C SER A 66 -26.71 -12.24 -35.69
N LYS A 67 -27.28 -12.14 -34.47
CA LYS A 67 -28.28 -13.11 -33.96
C LYS A 67 -29.73 -12.65 -34.07
N SER A 68 -30.03 -11.50 -34.68
CA SER A 68 -31.38 -10.95 -34.73
C SER A 68 -32.03 -10.85 -36.12
N GLU A 69 -31.41 -11.40 -37.20
CA GLU A 69 -31.99 -11.27 -38.55
C GLU A 69 -32.59 -12.55 -39.19
N ASP A 70 -32.63 -13.70 -38.51
CA ASP A 70 -33.25 -14.91 -39.04
C ASP A 70 -34.36 -15.49 -38.15
N SER A 71 -35.43 -14.73 -37.94
CA SER A 71 -36.72 -15.34 -37.57
C SER A 71 -37.87 -14.36 -37.78
N LYS A 72 -38.26 -14.17 -39.03
CA LYS A 72 -39.63 -13.77 -39.37
C LYS A 72 -40.39 -15.03 -39.79
N ALA A 73 -41.06 -15.70 -38.87
CA ALA A 73 -42.31 -16.41 -39.03
C ALA A 73 -42.73 -17.03 -37.69
N ASP A 74 -43.97 -16.77 -37.37
CA ASP A 74 -44.84 -17.41 -36.38
C ASP A 74 -44.95 -16.76 -35.00
N ALA A 75 -46.07 -16.02 -34.93
CA ALA A 75 -46.72 -15.60 -33.70
C ALA A 75 -47.24 -16.83 -32.93
N SER A 76 -46.64 -17.15 -31.81
CA SER A 76 -47.33 -17.83 -30.72
C SER A 76 -46.58 -17.58 -29.40
N ASN A 77 -47.37 -17.17 -28.41
CA ASN A 77 -47.00 -16.94 -27.02
C ASN A 77 -46.07 -18.02 -26.47
N HIS A 78 -44.81 -17.68 -26.27
CA HIS A 78 -43.97 -18.36 -25.30
C HIS A 78 -43.29 -17.34 -24.41
N VAL A 79 -43.63 -17.40 -23.13
CA VAL A 79 -42.89 -16.82 -22.03
C VAL A 79 -41.44 -17.32 -22.16
N ALA A 80 -40.49 -16.42 -22.26
CA ALA A 80 -39.06 -16.75 -22.28
C ALA A 80 -38.73 -17.50 -20.98
N GLY A 81 -38.56 -18.81 -21.11
CA GLY A 81 -38.06 -19.66 -20.05
C GLY A 81 -36.58 -19.37 -19.84
N PHE A 82 -36.21 -19.25 -18.60
CA PHE A 82 -34.83 -19.22 -18.13
C PHE A 82 -34.06 -20.40 -18.74
N ALA A 83 -33.14 -20.12 -19.64
CA ALA A 83 -32.11 -21.08 -20.01
C ALA A 83 -31.03 -21.03 -18.91
N ILE A 84 -31.01 -22.06 -18.08
CA ILE A 84 -29.89 -22.33 -17.16
C ILE A 84 -28.76 -22.83 -18.06
N ASP A 85 -27.79 -21.98 -18.34
CA ASP A 85 -26.55 -22.38 -18.96
C ASP A 85 -25.56 -22.73 -17.82
N GLU A 86 -25.29 -24.03 -17.71
CA GLU A 86 -24.35 -24.57 -16.74
C GLU A 86 -22.93 -24.12 -17.13
N GLY A 87 -22.30 -23.28 -16.32
CA GLY A 87 -20.86 -23.19 -16.30
C GLY A 87 -20.18 -21.85 -16.50
N MET A 88 -20.62 -20.78 -15.84
CA MET A 88 -19.73 -19.65 -15.52
C MET A 88 -20.17 -19.00 -14.19
N GLU A 89 -19.55 -19.42 -13.12
CA GLU A 89 -19.84 -19.00 -11.73
C GLU A 89 -19.38 -17.56 -11.40
N TYR A 90 -19.43 -16.58 -12.28
CA TYR A 90 -18.99 -15.21 -11.99
C TYR A 90 -19.84 -14.10 -12.64
N GLU A 91 -21.08 -14.36 -13.06
CA GLU A 91 -21.85 -13.36 -13.82
C GLU A 91 -23.13 -12.83 -13.14
N ASP A 92 -23.44 -13.19 -11.90
CA ASP A 92 -24.80 -12.91 -11.33
C ASP A 92 -25.00 -11.51 -10.73
N ASP A 93 -23.94 -10.65 -10.65
CA ASP A 93 -24.10 -9.25 -10.21
C ASP A 93 -23.96 -8.22 -11.37
N GLU A 94 -23.86 -8.68 -12.62
CA GLU A 94 -23.44 -7.80 -13.71
C GLU A 94 -24.58 -6.97 -14.32
N ASP A 95 -25.80 -7.48 -14.38
CA ASP A 95 -26.88 -6.84 -15.13
C ASP A 95 -27.51 -5.65 -14.40
N ASP A 96 -27.67 -5.71 -13.08
CA ASP A 96 -28.25 -4.60 -12.30
C ASP A 96 -27.29 -3.41 -12.16
N ASP A 97 -25.99 -3.66 -12.07
CA ASP A 97 -24.97 -2.62 -11.99
C ASP A 97 -24.76 -1.92 -13.35
N ASP A 98 -24.92 -2.63 -14.47
CA ASP A 98 -24.80 -2.04 -15.81
C ASP A 98 -25.98 -1.13 -16.13
N LEU A 99 -27.19 -1.47 -15.66
CA LEU A 99 -28.37 -0.60 -15.75
C LEU A 99 -28.23 0.64 -14.86
N ALA A 100 -27.69 0.48 -13.64
CA ALA A 100 -27.41 1.60 -12.74
C ALA A 100 -26.31 2.50 -13.30
N MET A 101 -25.28 1.94 -13.92
CA MET A 101 -24.23 2.69 -14.60
C MET A 101 -24.75 3.42 -15.82
N ALA A 102 -25.60 2.80 -16.67
CA ALA A 102 -26.21 3.43 -17.82
C ALA A 102 -27.16 4.57 -17.40
N ALA A 103 -27.91 4.42 -16.31
CA ALA A 103 -28.72 5.49 -15.74
C ALA A 103 -27.90 6.64 -15.19
N LEU A 104 -26.75 6.33 -14.54
CA LEU A 104 -25.81 7.34 -14.05
C LEU A 104 -25.11 8.09 -15.20
N GLU A 105 -24.81 7.39 -16.29
CA GLU A 105 -24.26 7.96 -17.51
C GLU A 105 -25.20 8.98 -18.15
N SER A 106 -26.49 8.71 -18.15
CA SER A 106 -27.50 9.63 -18.71
C SER A 106 -27.64 10.93 -17.91
N LEU A 107 -27.24 10.93 -16.65
CA LEU A 107 -27.28 12.10 -15.74
C LEU A 107 -25.95 12.87 -15.67
N ASP A 108 -24.90 12.37 -16.33
CA ASP A 108 -23.58 12.99 -16.29
C ASP A 108 -23.55 14.22 -17.21
N ALA A 109 -23.23 15.38 -16.61
CA ALA A 109 -23.08 16.63 -17.36
C ALA A 109 -21.98 16.54 -18.44
N ILE A 110 -21.00 15.66 -18.28
CA ILE A 110 -19.93 15.40 -19.25
C ILE A 110 -20.51 14.74 -20.51
N ASP A 111 -21.49 13.87 -20.36
CA ASP A 111 -22.17 13.21 -21.50
C ASP A 111 -23.16 14.13 -22.21
N ALA A 112 -23.76 15.09 -21.48
CA ALA A 112 -24.63 16.11 -22.09
C ALA A 112 -23.88 17.02 -23.08
N PHE A 113 -22.55 17.16 -22.92
CA PHE A 113 -21.71 17.96 -23.81
C PHE A 113 -20.88 17.13 -24.81
N GLY A 114 -20.77 15.81 -24.61
CA GLY A 114 -20.01 14.92 -25.49
C GLY A 114 -20.93 14.04 -26.31
N HIS A 115 -21.15 14.34 -27.58
CA HIS A 115 -21.80 13.43 -28.53
C HIS A 115 -20.86 12.26 -28.90
N SER A 116 -20.37 11.52 -27.90
CA SER A 116 -19.73 10.24 -28.21
C SER A 116 -20.80 9.16 -28.12
N ASP A 117 -21.27 8.69 -29.26
CA ASP A 117 -22.26 7.59 -29.40
C ASP A 117 -21.74 6.24 -28.89
N VAL A 118 -20.55 6.20 -28.29
CA VAL A 118 -19.93 4.96 -27.83
C VAL A 118 -20.20 4.75 -26.34
N PRO A 119 -20.96 3.71 -25.96
CA PRO A 119 -21.19 3.39 -24.55
C PRO A 119 -19.87 3.07 -23.83
N VAL A 120 -19.65 3.70 -22.67
CA VAL A 120 -18.43 3.50 -21.89
C VAL A 120 -18.31 2.06 -21.38
N ALA A 121 -19.45 1.39 -21.17
CA ALA A 121 -19.52 -0.01 -20.77
C ALA A 121 -18.85 -0.98 -21.77
N GLN A 122 -18.86 -0.65 -23.06
CA GLN A 122 -18.24 -1.45 -24.13
C GLN A 122 -16.79 -1.06 -24.41
N SER A 123 -16.25 -0.08 -23.70
CA SER A 123 -14.88 0.38 -23.85
C SER A 123 -13.96 -0.31 -22.84
N SER A 124 -12.72 -0.59 -23.25
CA SER A 124 -11.69 -1.13 -22.34
C SER A 124 -10.36 -0.43 -22.56
N ILE A 125 -9.58 -0.29 -21.49
CA ILE A 125 -8.20 0.18 -21.58
C ILE A 125 -7.31 -1.04 -21.88
N PRO A 126 -6.59 -1.08 -23.00
CA PRO A 126 -5.65 -2.16 -23.28
C PRO A 126 -4.61 -2.28 -22.16
N SER A 127 -4.38 -3.51 -21.68
CA SER A 127 -3.46 -3.78 -20.56
C SER A 127 -2.07 -3.21 -20.79
N ASP A 128 -1.53 -3.33 -22.01
CA ASP A 128 -0.22 -2.80 -22.38
C ASP A 128 -0.14 -1.27 -22.28
N ASN A 129 -1.22 -0.57 -22.64
CA ASN A 129 -1.26 0.88 -22.56
C ASN A 129 -1.33 1.34 -21.10
N LEU A 130 -2.12 0.66 -20.28
CA LEU A 130 -2.20 0.95 -18.86
C LEU A 130 -0.87 0.64 -18.17
N LYS A 131 -0.22 -0.49 -18.49
CA LYS A 131 1.11 -0.83 -17.99
C LYS A 131 2.14 0.26 -18.30
N LYS A 132 2.22 0.74 -19.54
CA LYS A 132 3.13 1.82 -19.93
C LYS A 132 2.83 3.12 -19.17
N LEU A 133 1.56 3.42 -18.94
CA LEU A 133 1.16 4.57 -18.14
C LEU A 133 1.59 4.42 -16.68
N ILE A 134 1.37 3.25 -16.07
CA ILE A 134 1.80 2.95 -14.69
C ILE A 134 3.32 3.08 -14.59
N MET A 135 4.09 2.54 -15.53
CA MET A 135 5.54 2.71 -15.57
C MET A 135 5.95 4.19 -15.61
N LEU A 136 5.29 5.00 -16.42
CA LEU A 136 5.52 6.44 -16.46
C LEU A 136 5.21 7.08 -15.10
N LEU A 137 4.08 6.74 -14.48
CA LEU A 137 3.68 7.29 -13.18
C LEU A 137 4.65 6.89 -12.06
N LEU A 138 5.17 5.66 -12.07
CA LEU A 138 6.22 5.21 -11.14
C LEU A 138 7.53 6.01 -11.31
N LEU A 139 7.87 6.38 -12.55
CA LEU A 139 9.08 7.17 -12.83
C LEU A 139 8.95 8.62 -12.37
N ILE A 140 7.76 9.22 -12.55
CA ILE A 140 7.54 10.63 -12.24
C ILE A 140 7.05 10.87 -10.80
N ALA A 141 6.66 9.84 -10.07
CA ALA A 141 6.21 9.98 -8.69
C ALA A 141 7.20 10.73 -7.78
N PRO A 142 8.53 10.47 -7.85
CA PRO A 142 9.52 11.18 -7.03
C PRO A 142 9.98 12.51 -7.60
N LEU A 143 9.48 12.92 -8.77
CA LEU A 143 10.01 14.08 -9.52
C LEU A 143 9.83 15.39 -8.74
N GLY A 144 10.92 16.07 -8.46
CA GLY A 144 10.93 17.42 -7.93
C GLY A 144 10.85 18.49 -9.04
N ILE A 145 10.38 19.70 -8.68
CA ILE A 145 10.16 20.80 -9.64
C ILE A 145 11.44 21.16 -10.40
N GLN A 146 12.59 21.13 -9.72
CA GLN A 146 13.89 21.55 -10.28
C GLN A 146 14.83 20.37 -10.59
N GLU A 147 14.39 19.13 -10.37
CA GLU A 147 15.21 17.96 -10.61
C GLU A 147 15.38 17.65 -12.10
N SER A 148 16.54 17.10 -12.45
CA SER A 148 16.80 16.69 -13.82
C SER A 148 16.06 15.40 -14.17
N LEU A 149 15.33 15.40 -15.29
CA LEU A 149 14.71 14.18 -15.85
C LEU A 149 15.75 13.12 -16.26
N ALA A 150 17.03 13.52 -16.40
CA ALA A 150 18.10 12.56 -16.72
C ALA A 150 18.25 11.47 -15.66
N LYS A 151 18.05 11.79 -14.36
CA LYS A 151 18.08 10.80 -13.27
C LYS A 151 16.99 9.72 -13.43
N SER A 152 15.82 10.10 -13.92
CA SER A 152 14.74 9.16 -14.19
C SER A 152 15.04 8.25 -15.38
N SER A 153 15.87 8.69 -16.33
CA SER A 153 16.26 7.86 -17.49
C SER A 153 17.18 6.69 -17.12
N GLU A 154 17.94 6.80 -16.04
CA GLU A 154 18.79 5.72 -15.52
C GLU A 154 17.96 4.49 -15.12
N ARG A 155 16.73 4.73 -14.63
CA ARG A 155 15.78 3.67 -14.25
C ARG A 155 15.16 2.93 -15.45
N LEU A 156 15.44 3.36 -16.69
CA LEU A 156 14.94 2.74 -17.92
C LEU A 156 15.94 1.76 -18.54
N VAL A 157 17.03 1.43 -17.86
CA VAL A 157 18.09 0.57 -18.40
C VAL A 157 18.36 -0.61 -17.48
N GLY A 158 18.64 -1.78 -18.08
CA GLY A 158 19.07 -2.98 -17.37
C GLY A 158 18.09 -3.51 -16.32
N ASP A 159 18.60 -3.95 -15.18
CA ASP A 159 17.83 -4.57 -14.09
C ASP A 159 16.81 -3.61 -13.47
N GLN A 160 17.09 -2.31 -13.50
CA GLN A 160 16.14 -1.30 -12.99
C GLN A 160 14.87 -1.23 -13.85
N LEU A 161 14.98 -1.40 -15.16
CA LEU A 161 13.83 -1.49 -16.06
C LEU A 161 13.00 -2.75 -15.78
N GLU A 162 13.65 -3.89 -15.53
CA GLU A 162 12.92 -5.11 -15.17
C GLU A 162 12.23 -5.00 -13.82
N GLY A 163 12.84 -4.38 -12.81
CA GLY A 163 12.21 -4.05 -11.55
C GLY A 163 11.00 -3.13 -11.74
N LEU A 164 11.13 -2.09 -12.58
CA LEU A 164 10.04 -1.18 -12.91
C LEU A 164 8.88 -1.89 -13.61
N ARG A 165 9.18 -2.80 -14.56
CA ARG A 165 8.17 -3.61 -15.26
C ARG A 165 7.43 -4.54 -14.31
N ARG A 166 8.15 -5.22 -13.41
CA ARG A 166 7.58 -6.12 -12.39
C ARG A 166 6.64 -5.36 -11.46
N THR A 167 7.07 -4.21 -10.94
CA THR A 167 6.22 -3.36 -10.10
C THR A 167 4.97 -2.90 -10.86
N ALA A 168 5.10 -2.53 -12.14
CA ALA A 168 3.95 -2.15 -12.95
C ALA A 168 3.01 -3.33 -13.23
N ASP A 169 3.53 -4.55 -13.39
CA ASP A 169 2.71 -5.77 -13.55
C ASP A 169 1.95 -6.10 -12.26
N ASN A 170 2.58 -5.97 -11.10
CA ASN A 170 1.92 -6.16 -9.80
C ASN A 170 0.76 -5.18 -9.59
N ILE A 171 0.94 -3.91 -10.01
CA ILE A 171 -0.12 -2.90 -9.96
C ILE A 171 -1.22 -3.20 -10.99
N LEU A 172 -0.86 -3.60 -12.21
CA LEU A 172 -1.82 -3.94 -13.25
C LEU A 172 -2.67 -5.15 -12.85
N ALA A 173 -2.08 -6.12 -12.14
CA ALA A 173 -2.78 -7.29 -11.62
C ALA A 173 -3.92 -6.95 -10.64
N ALA A 174 -3.91 -5.77 -10.04
CA ALA A 174 -5.02 -5.27 -9.21
C ALA A 174 -6.29 -4.98 -10.04
N PHE A 175 -6.12 -4.59 -11.30
CA PHE A 175 -7.23 -4.21 -12.18
C PHE A 175 -7.81 -5.41 -12.92
N VAL A 176 -6.95 -6.33 -13.37
CA VAL A 176 -7.37 -7.38 -14.28
C VAL A 176 -6.42 -8.58 -14.20
N ASN A 177 -6.98 -9.77 -14.37
CA ASN A 177 -6.15 -10.92 -14.70
C ASN A 177 -5.77 -10.85 -16.18
N VAL A 178 -4.54 -10.39 -16.45
CA VAL A 178 -4.03 -10.15 -17.81
C VAL A 178 -4.03 -11.42 -18.68
N GLU A 179 -3.90 -12.60 -18.05
CA GLU A 179 -3.94 -13.88 -18.76
C GLU A 179 -5.33 -14.19 -19.35
N LYS A 180 -6.40 -13.72 -18.68
CA LYS A 180 -7.77 -13.97 -19.09
C LYS A 180 -8.38 -12.83 -19.92
N PHE A 181 -8.00 -11.58 -19.61
CA PHE A 181 -8.62 -10.40 -20.20
C PHE A 181 -7.57 -9.44 -20.76
N PRO A 182 -7.69 -9.02 -22.04
CA PRO A 182 -6.71 -8.16 -22.69
C PRO A 182 -6.82 -6.68 -22.28
N GLY A 183 -7.84 -6.28 -21.52
CA GLY A 183 -8.07 -4.90 -21.16
C GLY A 183 -8.87 -4.70 -19.87
N VAL A 184 -8.75 -3.52 -19.31
CA VAL A 184 -9.42 -3.10 -18.07
C VAL A 184 -10.72 -2.39 -18.41
N LYS A 185 -11.85 -2.89 -17.88
CA LYS A 185 -13.17 -2.26 -18.00
C LYS A 185 -13.35 -1.13 -16.98
N ILE A 186 -14.27 -0.20 -17.25
CA ILE A 186 -14.57 0.96 -16.37
C ILE A 186 -14.92 0.53 -14.95
N ARG A 187 -15.66 -0.57 -14.78
CA ARG A 187 -16.06 -1.11 -13.49
C ARG A 187 -14.85 -1.46 -12.62
N GLN A 188 -13.86 -2.18 -13.17
CA GLN A 188 -12.62 -2.53 -12.49
C GLN A 188 -11.80 -1.27 -12.15
N PHE A 189 -11.70 -0.35 -13.10
CA PHE A 189 -11.01 0.91 -12.92
C PHE A 189 -11.61 1.74 -11.76
N ASN A 190 -12.95 1.86 -11.71
CA ASN A 190 -13.65 2.59 -10.65
C ASN A 190 -13.58 1.91 -9.27
N LYS A 191 -13.37 0.59 -9.20
CA LYS A 191 -13.18 -0.14 -7.95
C LYS A 191 -11.75 0.03 -7.41
N VAL A 192 -10.75 -0.16 -8.27
CA VAL A 192 -9.34 -0.19 -7.85
C VAL A 192 -8.80 1.19 -7.49
N ILE A 193 -9.09 2.21 -8.32
CA ILE A 193 -8.49 3.55 -8.13
C ILE A 193 -8.82 4.14 -6.75
N PRO A 194 -10.08 4.25 -6.30
CA PRO A 194 -10.36 4.92 -5.02
C PRO A 194 -9.89 4.15 -3.79
N ILE A 195 -9.76 2.82 -3.89
CA ILE A 195 -9.44 1.95 -2.74
C ILE A 195 -7.95 1.67 -2.66
N SER A 196 -7.37 1.16 -3.75
CA SER A 196 -5.99 0.67 -3.74
C SER A 196 -4.98 1.67 -4.29
N LEU A 197 -5.40 2.67 -5.09
CA LEU A 197 -4.52 3.60 -5.77
C LEU A 197 -5.05 5.06 -5.81
N PRO A 198 -5.52 5.61 -4.68
CA PRO A 198 -6.16 6.93 -4.67
C PRO A 198 -5.27 8.06 -5.19
N PHE A 199 -3.95 7.92 -5.10
CA PHE A 199 -2.97 8.92 -5.49
C PHE A 199 -2.22 8.58 -6.80
N LEU A 200 -2.64 7.53 -7.53
CA LEU A 200 -1.96 7.06 -8.75
C LEU A 200 -1.63 8.22 -9.72
N PHE A 201 -2.58 9.11 -9.96
CA PHE A 201 -2.42 10.20 -10.91
C PHE A 201 -1.79 11.48 -10.34
N SER A 202 -1.37 11.46 -9.08
CA SER A 202 -0.74 12.64 -8.43
C SER A 202 0.62 12.99 -9.03
N GLY A 203 1.32 12.03 -9.63
CA GLY A 203 2.58 12.24 -10.34
C GLY A 203 2.46 13.24 -11.51
N PHE A 204 1.28 13.40 -12.09
CA PHE A 204 1.07 14.42 -13.13
C PHE A 204 1.22 15.84 -12.59
N ASN A 205 0.90 16.11 -11.32
CA ASN A 205 1.14 17.42 -10.72
C ASN A 205 2.63 17.74 -10.75
N ALA A 206 3.46 16.82 -10.27
CA ALA A 206 4.91 16.97 -10.26
C ALA A 206 5.47 17.17 -11.67
N LEU A 207 5.00 16.40 -12.65
CA LEU A 207 5.44 16.51 -14.04
C LEU A 207 5.09 17.87 -14.65
N PHE A 208 3.86 18.35 -14.49
CA PHE A 208 3.46 19.65 -15.05
C PHE A 208 4.11 20.82 -14.30
N GLU A 209 4.30 20.72 -13.00
CA GLU A 209 5.05 21.71 -12.23
C GLU A 209 6.52 21.78 -12.69
N HIS A 210 7.12 20.62 -12.95
CA HIS A 210 8.46 20.55 -13.52
C HIS A 210 8.53 21.27 -14.89
N PHE A 211 7.61 20.99 -15.82
CA PHE A 211 7.60 21.65 -17.13
C PHE A 211 7.34 23.15 -17.06
N LEU A 212 6.51 23.60 -16.12
CA LEU A 212 6.14 25.00 -15.99
C LEU A 212 7.18 25.82 -15.21
N PHE A 213 7.85 25.23 -14.23
CA PHE A 213 8.65 25.94 -13.24
C PHE A 213 10.10 25.45 -13.11
N SER A 214 10.55 24.50 -13.93
CA SER A 214 11.94 24.00 -13.91
C SER A 214 12.99 25.09 -14.18
N LYS A 215 12.61 26.13 -14.95
CA LYS A 215 13.41 27.33 -15.08
C LYS A 215 12.86 28.36 -14.11
N ASN A 216 13.63 28.72 -13.12
CA ASN A 216 13.30 29.77 -12.15
C ASN A 216 13.13 31.11 -12.92
N ILE A 217 11.95 31.32 -13.51
CA ILE A 217 11.61 32.57 -14.17
C ILE A 217 11.14 33.54 -13.08
N ASP A 218 12.11 34.13 -12.38
CA ASP A 218 11.85 35.20 -11.44
C ASP A 218 11.57 36.50 -12.22
N PHE A 219 10.30 36.73 -12.50
CA PHE A 219 9.84 37.93 -13.20
C PHE A 219 10.12 39.22 -12.42
N THR A 220 10.38 39.16 -11.13
CA THR A 220 10.70 40.32 -10.30
C THR A 220 12.12 40.81 -10.55
N LYS A 221 13.07 39.94 -10.90
CA LYS A 221 14.46 40.28 -11.24
C LYS A 221 14.64 40.94 -12.58
N ARG A 222 13.63 40.99 -13.43
CA ARG A 222 13.74 41.58 -14.77
C ARG A 222 13.75 43.12 -14.77
N LYS A 223 13.43 43.76 -13.65
CA LYS A 223 13.42 45.25 -13.54
C LYS A 223 14.73 45.84 -13.05
N ASP A 224 15.64 45.08 -12.44
CA ASP A 224 16.81 45.63 -11.76
C ASP A 224 18.17 45.21 -12.34
N SER A 225 18.22 44.66 -13.55
CA SER A 225 19.46 44.14 -14.14
C SER A 225 20.44 45.18 -14.66
N ALA A 226 20.28 46.46 -14.29
CA ALA A 226 21.22 47.53 -14.74
C ALA A 226 22.27 47.93 -13.66
N SER A 227 22.21 47.45 -12.43
CA SER A 227 23.14 47.96 -11.40
C SER A 227 23.33 47.05 -10.15
N SER A 228 23.49 45.77 -10.31
CA SER A 228 23.86 44.93 -9.15
C SER A 228 25.16 44.16 -9.42
N PRO A 229 26.12 44.17 -8.48
CA PRO A 229 27.35 43.39 -8.61
C PRO A 229 26.97 41.88 -8.67
N PRO A 230 27.85 41.02 -9.24
CA PRO A 230 27.58 39.59 -9.35
C PRO A 230 27.36 39.04 -7.96
N SER A 231 26.12 38.59 -7.68
CA SER A 231 25.78 37.90 -6.47
C SER A 231 26.66 36.65 -6.36
N ALA A 232 27.15 36.39 -5.13
CA ALA A 232 27.95 35.22 -4.79
C ALA A 232 27.35 33.95 -5.41
N PRO A 233 28.18 32.97 -5.78
CA PRO A 233 27.69 31.71 -6.33
C PRO A 233 26.66 31.13 -5.34
N VAL A 234 25.45 30.94 -5.80
CA VAL A 234 24.43 30.18 -5.06
C VAL A 234 25.04 28.81 -4.87
N GLU A 235 25.40 28.48 -3.64
CA GLU A 235 25.86 27.13 -3.30
C GLU A 235 24.87 26.14 -3.91
N PRO A 236 25.35 25.11 -4.63
CA PRO A 236 24.45 24.11 -5.17
C PRO A 236 23.68 23.53 -3.99
N ILE A 237 22.37 23.70 -4.00
CA ILE A 237 21.47 23.04 -3.04
C ILE A 237 21.81 21.57 -3.16
N THR A 238 22.46 21.02 -2.16
CA THR A 238 22.80 19.59 -2.10
C THR A 238 21.48 18.84 -2.06
N GLU A 239 21.05 18.36 -3.22
CA GLU A 239 19.81 17.61 -3.33
C GLU A 239 19.93 16.37 -2.45
N GLN A 240 19.10 16.30 -1.42
CA GLN A 240 19.04 15.11 -0.57
C GLN A 240 18.58 13.92 -1.43
N PRO A 241 19.18 12.73 -1.28
CA PRO A 241 18.77 11.55 -2.02
C PRO A 241 17.29 11.23 -1.74
N LEU A 242 16.59 10.70 -2.73
CA LEU A 242 15.18 10.30 -2.62
C LEU A 242 14.95 9.28 -1.51
N LEU A 243 15.88 8.37 -1.36
CA LEU A 243 15.96 7.38 -0.31
C LEU A 243 17.38 7.43 0.25
N THR A 244 17.53 7.63 1.55
CA THR A 244 18.84 7.78 2.21
C THR A 244 19.61 6.46 2.21
N GLU A 245 18.88 5.36 2.39
CA GLU A 245 19.38 3.99 2.46
C GLU A 245 18.47 3.13 1.59
N THR A 246 19.01 2.22 0.81
CA THR A 246 18.24 1.22 0.07
C THR A 246 18.06 -0.01 0.93
N GLY A 247 16.83 -0.50 1.05
CA GLY A 247 16.54 -1.76 1.71
C GLY A 247 16.70 -2.96 0.77
N GLU A 248 16.48 -4.13 1.29
CA GLU A 248 16.38 -5.37 0.51
C GLU A 248 15.02 -5.44 -0.21
N ILE A 249 13.95 -4.91 0.43
CA ILE A 249 12.59 -4.83 -0.12
C ILE A 249 12.34 -3.45 -0.70
N LEU A 250 12.66 -2.39 0.07
CA LEU A 250 12.36 -1.02 -0.33
C LEU A 250 13.41 -0.46 -1.28
N ASP A 251 13.06 -0.42 -2.54
CA ASP A 251 13.75 0.32 -3.60
C ASP A 251 12.93 1.54 -4.05
N LEU A 252 13.43 2.27 -5.05
CA LEU A 252 12.72 3.44 -5.61
C LEU A 252 11.40 3.06 -6.31
N ASN A 253 11.26 1.84 -6.83
CA ASN A 253 10.03 1.39 -7.48
C ASN A 253 8.95 1.09 -6.44
N VAL A 254 9.32 0.37 -5.39
CA VAL A 254 8.45 0.10 -4.25
C VAL A 254 8.07 1.40 -3.53
N LEU A 255 9.01 2.33 -3.35
CA LEU A 255 8.71 3.65 -2.77
C LEU A 255 7.71 4.44 -3.63
N SER A 256 7.87 4.42 -4.96
CA SER A 256 6.91 5.02 -5.88
C SER A 256 5.54 4.34 -5.80
N GLN A 257 5.50 2.99 -5.69
CA GLN A 257 4.27 2.23 -5.52
C GLN A 257 3.56 2.59 -4.21
N LEU A 258 4.28 2.68 -3.09
CA LEU A 258 3.76 3.11 -1.79
C LEU A 258 3.12 4.51 -1.85
N SER A 259 3.71 5.43 -2.62
CA SER A 259 3.20 6.79 -2.78
C SER A 259 1.84 6.87 -3.48
N PHE A 260 1.38 5.80 -4.14
CA PHE A 260 0.09 5.76 -4.81
C PHE A 260 -1.10 5.54 -3.87
N PHE A 261 -0.85 5.08 -2.63
CA PHE A 261 -1.92 4.80 -1.70
C PHE A 261 -1.67 5.25 -0.26
N LEU A 262 -0.42 5.40 0.18
CA LEU A 262 -0.16 5.88 1.53
C LEU A 262 -0.50 7.36 1.69
N PRO A 263 -1.14 7.74 2.79
CA PRO A 263 -1.46 9.13 3.08
C PRO A 263 -0.19 9.94 3.34
N GLY A 264 -0.12 11.12 2.76
CA GLY A 264 0.99 12.04 2.98
C GLY A 264 1.81 12.32 1.71
N THR A 265 2.03 13.60 1.43
CA THR A 265 2.63 14.09 0.18
C THR A 265 4.13 13.87 0.07
N SER A 266 4.80 13.28 1.07
CA SER A 266 6.26 13.26 1.10
C SER A 266 6.85 12.04 1.80
N LEU A 267 6.65 10.87 1.19
CA LEU A 267 7.43 9.69 1.56
C LEU A 267 8.88 9.82 1.08
N PHE A 268 9.06 10.39 -0.12
CA PHE A 268 10.39 10.64 -0.70
C PHE A 268 11.22 11.57 0.18
N ARG A 269 12.49 11.24 0.42
CA ARG A 269 13.46 11.95 1.28
C ARG A 269 13.14 11.96 2.77
N ARG A 270 12.09 11.25 3.20
CA ARG A 270 11.62 11.26 4.60
C ARG A 270 11.60 9.89 5.26
N LEU A 271 11.85 8.83 4.50
CA LEU A 271 11.94 7.49 5.05
C LEU A 271 13.34 7.23 5.64
N ARG A 272 13.35 6.58 6.80
CA ARG A 272 14.54 6.14 7.50
C ARG A 272 14.43 4.68 7.85
N LEU A 273 15.45 3.89 7.55
CA LEU A 273 15.51 2.50 7.96
C LEU A 273 15.69 2.44 9.47
N LEU A 274 14.71 1.85 10.17
CA LEU A 274 14.77 1.63 11.61
C LEU A 274 15.28 0.23 11.93
N TYR A 275 14.83 -0.76 11.17
CA TYR A 275 15.14 -2.15 11.38
C TYR A 275 15.21 -2.90 10.03
N SER A 276 16.23 -3.72 9.88
CA SER A 276 16.37 -4.73 8.85
C SER A 276 16.72 -6.06 9.50
N GLY A 277 16.01 -7.12 9.14
CA GLY A 277 16.29 -8.47 9.63
C GLY A 277 17.68 -8.97 9.25
N GLY A 278 18.14 -8.66 8.04
CA GLY A 278 19.46 -9.01 7.53
C GLY A 278 20.60 -8.36 8.32
N GLU A 279 20.44 -7.10 8.75
CA GLU A 279 21.47 -6.37 9.48
C GLU A 279 21.41 -6.55 11.00
N ALA A 280 20.20 -6.47 11.59
CA ALA A 280 20.00 -6.46 13.03
C ALA A 280 19.71 -7.84 13.62
N GLY A 281 19.54 -8.85 12.76
CA GLY A 281 19.13 -10.20 13.10
C GLY A 281 17.62 -10.35 13.28
N PHE A 282 17.09 -11.48 12.89
CA PHE A 282 15.68 -11.83 12.97
C PHE A 282 15.28 -12.17 14.42
N SER A 283 14.97 -11.16 15.22
CA SER A 283 14.52 -11.34 16.59
C SER A 283 13.58 -10.25 17.09
N MET A 284 12.60 -10.64 17.89
CA MET A 284 11.66 -9.71 18.55
C MET A 284 12.37 -8.69 19.46
N GLY A 285 13.48 -9.06 20.07
CA GLY A 285 14.26 -8.17 20.94
C GLY A 285 14.97 -7.07 20.16
N SER A 286 15.61 -7.43 19.05
CA SER A 286 16.25 -6.50 18.12
C SER A 286 15.24 -5.53 17.52
N PHE A 287 14.10 -6.06 17.06
CA PHE A 287 12.99 -5.28 16.55
C PHE A 287 12.51 -4.23 17.56
N GLU A 288 12.21 -4.65 18.79
CA GLU A 288 11.73 -3.75 19.84
C GLU A 288 12.73 -2.62 20.12
N THR A 289 14.01 -2.96 20.29
CA THR A 289 15.05 -1.97 20.59
C THR A 289 15.17 -0.92 19.49
N LYS A 290 15.01 -1.30 18.24
CA LYS A 290 15.20 -0.41 17.09
C LYS A 290 13.93 0.38 16.74
N VAL A 291 12.74 -0.20 16.90
CA VAL A 291 11.49 0.34 16.37
C VAL A 291 10.67 1.09 17.42
N PHE A 292 10.62 0.61 18.69
CA PHE A 292 9.69 1.17 19.68
C PHE A 292 10.00 2.60 20.10
N ASN A 293 11.21 3.05 19.89
CA ASN A 293 11.59 4.42 20.18
C ASN A 293 11.12 5.43 19.14
N TRP A 294 10.73 4.96 17.96
CA TRP A 294 10.20 5.82 16.90
C TRP A 294 8.76 6.23 17.20
N ARG A 295 8.46 7.55 17.16
CA ARG A 295 7.14 8.09 17.54
C ARG A 295 6.28 8.54 16.39
N ALA A 296 6.87 8.73 15.22
CA ALA A 296 6.15 9.03 13.98
C ALA A 296 5.63 7.74 13.32
N PRO A 297 4.80 7.83 12.27
CA PRO A 297 4.31 6.66 11.56
C PRO A 297 5.43 5.76 11.03
N THR A 298 5.11 4.49 10.85
CA THR A 298 6.05 3.48 10.34
C THR A 298 5.44 2.66 9.22
N ILE A 299 6.31 2.14 8.36
CA ILE A 299 5.98 1.16 7.32
C ILE A 299 6.78 -0.10 7.63
N LEU A 300 6.10 -1.20 7.90
CA LEU A 300 6.71 -2.52 7.96
C LEU A 300 6.54 -3.17 6.58
N LEU A 301 7.62 -3.77 6.07
CA LEU A 301 7.62 -4.57 4.85
C LEU A 301 8.18 -5.95 5.17
N VAL A 302 7.56 -6.98 4.63
CA VAL A 302 8.00 -8.37 4.74
C VAL A 302 7.92 -9.03 3.38
N SER A 303 9.00 -9.67 2.96
CA SER A 303 9.05 -10.52 1.78
C SER A 303 9.32 -11.97 2.16
N GLY A 304 8.87 -12.88 1.33
CA GLY A 304 9.13 -14.29 1.56
C GLY A 304 8.65 -15.18 0.43
N ASN A 305 9.05 -16.44 0.55
CA ASN A 305 8.73 -17.47 -0.40
C ASN A 305 7.71 -18.45 0.19
N ARG A 306 6.76 -18.87 -0.65
CA ARG A 306 5.69 -19.78 -0.23
C ARG A 306 6.27 -21.11 0.25
N ILE A 307 5.76 -21.57 1.39
CA ILE A 307 6.03 -22.90 1.91
C ILE A 307 5.28 -23.94 1.07
N SER A 308 5.95 -25.05 0.75
CA SER A 308 5.37 -26.18 0.03
C SER A 308 4.22 -26.82 0.83
N ASP A 309 3.27 -27.42 0.12
CA ASP A 309 2.20 -28.20 0.74
C ASP A 309 2.20 -29.62 0.14
N PRO A 310 2.65 -30.63 0.92
CA PRO A 310 3.05 -30.64 2.34
C PRO A 310 4.40 -29.95 2.59
N PRO A 311 4.65 -29.46 3.84
CA PRO A 311 5.90 -28.81 4.23
C PRO A 311 7.12 -29.71 4.04
N ASP A 312 8.21 -29.15 3.49
CA ASP A 312 9.40 -29.93 3.14
C ASP A 312 10.29 -30.24 4.34
N ASN A 313 10.42 -29.33 5.29
CA ASN A 313 11.30 -29.46 6.44
C ASN A 313 10.58 -29.49 7.80
N GLY A 314 11.35 -29.80 8.87
CA GLY A 314 10.80 -29.92 10.23
C GLY A 314 10.35 -28.60 10.84
N GLN A 315 10.97 -27.48 10.49
CA GLN A 315 10.63 -26.14 10.99
C GLN A 315 9.33 -25.66 10.35
N GLU A 316 9.17 -25.82 9.04
CA GLU A 316 7.92 -25.53 8.33
C GLU A 316 6.74 -26.34 8.89
N ARG A 317 6.97 -27.63 9.20
CA ARG A 317 5.96 -28.49 9.84
C ARG A 317 5.59 -27.97 11.22
N ALA A 318 6.58 -27.65 12.04
CA ALA A 318 6.36 -27.10 13.38
C ALA A 318 5.54 -25.80 13.32
N PHE A 319 5.86 -24.90 12.39
CA PHE A 319 5.08 -23.69 12.16
C PHE A 319 3.66 -24.01 11.68
N SER A 320 3.52 -24.91 10.71
CA SER A 320 2.22 -25.33 10.17
C SER A 320 1.32 -25.97 11.23
N ASP A 321 1.89 -26.68 12.19
CA ASP A 321 1.18 -27.30 13.33
C ASP A 321 0.68 -26.26 14.36
N THR A 322 1.26 -25.06 14.39
CA THR A 322 0.75 -23.95 15.22
C THR A 322 -0.48 -23.28 14.60
N LEU A 323 -0.71 -23.47 13.31
CA LEU A 323 -1.81 -22.89 12.55
C LEU A 323 -3.00 -23.88 12.47
N PRO A 324 -4.22 -23.36 12.27
CA PRO A 324 -5.34 -24.21 11.88
C PRO A 324 -5.00 -25.01 10.61
N PRO A 325 -5.57 -26.21 10.42
CA PRO A 325 -5.39 -26.97 9.18
C PRO A 325 -5.71 -26.10 7.96
N LYS A 326 -4.82 -26.11 6.95
CA LYS A 326 -5.02 -25.33 5.73
C LYS A 326 -6.27 -25.84 4.99
N ARG A 327 -7.26 -24.98 4.87
CA ARG A 327 -8.52 -25.26 4.16
C ARG A 327 -8.70 -24.35 2.94
N LEU A 328 -7.96 -23.27 2.88
CA LEU A 328 -8.07 -22.25 1.85
C LEU A 328 -6.99 -22.47 0.79
N PRO A 329 -7.30 -22.18 -0.48
CA PRO A 329 -6.32 -22.25 -1.56
C PRO A 329 -5.26 -21.15 -1.41
N ASP A 330 -4.23 -21.23 -2.21
CA ASP A 330 -3.21 -20.18 -2.32
C ASP A 330 -3.76 -18.94 -3.04
N GLY A 331 -3.25 -17.77 -2.66
CA GLY A 331 -3.72 -16.49 -3.21
C GLY A 331 -3.33 -16.29 -4.68
N SER A 332 -2.18 -16.83 -5.11
CA SER A 332 -1.65 -16.70 -6.47
C SER A 332 -0.80 -17.92 -6.82
N GLN A 333 -0.30 -17.98 -8.06
CA GLN A 333 0.66 -19.00 -8.49
C GLN A 333 2.12 -18.61 -8.20
N SER A 334 2.37 -17.32 -7.91
CA SER A 334 3.72 -16.86 -7.58
C SER A 334 4.22 -17.50 -6.29
N SER A 335 5.48 -17.89 -6.25
CA SER A 335 6.14 -18.33 -5.01
C SER A 335 6.54 -17.17 -4.12
N HIS A 336 7.00 -16.07 -4.72
CA HIS A 336 7.43 -14.87 -4.00
C HIS A 336 6.27 -13.93 -3.71
N MET A 337 6.28 -13.32 -2.52
CA MET A 337 5.25 -12.39 -2.08
C MET A 337 5.84 -11.29 -1.19
N VAL A 338 5.24 -10.11 -1.27
CA VAL A 338 5.60 -8.96 -0.44
C VAL A 338 4.33 -8.38 0.18
N PHE A 339 4.32 -8.34 1.51
CA PHE A 339 3.27 -7.70 2.30
C PHE A 339 3.82 -6.51 3.05
N GLY A 340 2.95 -5.63 3.50
CA GLY A 340 3.36 -4.54 4.36
C GLY A 340 2.22 -4.00 5.19
N VAL A 341 2.59 -3.19 6.19
CA VAL A 341 1.67 -2.51 7.08
C VAL A 341 2.12 -1.08 7.30
N TYR A 342 1.21 -0.14 7.08
CA TYR A 342 1.39 1.25 7.50
C TYR A 342 0.73 1.44 8.85
N LEU A 343 1.47 1.95 9.81
CA LEU A 343 1.01 2.20 11.17
C LEU A 343 1.29 3.65 11.54
N SER A 344 0.23 4.39 11.84
CA SER A 344 0.31 5.81 12.26
C SER A 344 0.73 5.95 13.72
N GLN A 345 0.40 4.95 14.57
CA GLN A 345 0.69 4.95 16.00
C GLN A 345 2.08 4.38 16.31
N PRO A 346 2.72 4.85 17.40
CA PRO A 346 3.96 4.26 17.88
C PRO A 346 3.80 2.80 18.32
N TRP A 347 4.82 2.00 18.04
CA TRP A 347 4.88 0.61 18.47
C TRP A 347 4.98 0.47 19.98
N HIS A 348 4.30 -0.53 20.54
CA HIS A 348 4.42 -0.94 21.94
C HIS A 348 4.03 -2.40 22.13
N GLN A 349 4.49 -2.99 23.23
CA GLN A 349 4.12 -4.36 23.59
C GLN A 349 2.65 -4.41 24.01
N THR A 350 1.92 -5.40 23.48
CA THR A 350 0.50 -5.61 23.80
C THR A 350 0.34 -6.62 24.90
N HIS A 351 -0.53 -6.31 25.87
CA HIS A 351 -0.81 -7.19 27.00
C HIS A 351 -2.25 -7.71 27.03
N LYS A 352 -3.20 -6.91 26.59
CA LYS A 352 -4.63 -7.24 26.63
C LYS A 352 -5.37 -6.86 25.35
N GLU A 353 -5.03 -5.74 24.78
CA GLU A 353 -5.73 -5.15 23.65
C GLU A 353 -4.74 -4.84 22.52
N CYS A 354 -5.18 -4.96 21.29
CA CYS A 354 -4.43 -4.57 20.12
C CYS A 354 -4.31 -3.05 20.05
N PHE A 355 -3.37 -2.53 19.28
CA PHE A 355 -3.17 -1.12 19.03
C PHE A 355 -3.26 -0.79 17.54
N GLY A 356 -3.20 0.49 17.20
CA GLY A 356 -3.43 1.00 15.86
C GLY A 356 -4.69 1.86 15.81
N ASP A 357 -5.00 2.39 14.65
CA ASP A 357 -6.16 3.25 14.42
C ASP A 357 -6.79 3.00 13.04
N SER A 358 -7.78 3.81 12.68
CA SER A 358 -8.47 3.73 11.38
C SER A 358 -7.60 4.07 10.17
N ASP A 359 -6.42 4.66 10.40
CA ASP A 359 -5.46 5.00 9.34
C ASP A 359 -4.45 3.90 9.12
N THR A 360 -4.49 2.83 9.94
CA THR A 360 -3.68 1.63 9.76
C THR A 360 -4.08 0.92 8.46
N LEU A 361 -3.09 0.61 7.62
CA LEU A 361 -3.30 -0.08 6.35
C LEU A 361 -2.50 -1.38 6.32
N LEU A 362 -3.15 -2.48 5.97
CA LEU A 362 -2.49 -3.72 5.61
C LEU A 362 -2.51 -3.81 4.08
N PHE A 363 -1.42 -4.21 3.44
CA PHE A 363 -1.35 -4.26 2.00
C PHE A 363 -0.46 -5.37 1.47
N GLN A 364 -0.72 -5.78 0.25
CA GLN A 364 0.11 -6.67 -0.55
C GLN A 364 0.68 -5.85 -1.72
N LEU A 365 1.99 -5.95 -1.95
CA LEU A 365 2.66 -5.27 -3.07
C LEU A 365 2.95 -6.23 -4.22
N GLU A 366 3.24 -7.49 -3.91
CA GLU A 366 3.63 -8.54 -4.83
C GLU A 366 2.93 -9.86 -4.43
N PRO A 367 2.41 -10.65 -5.37
CA PRO A 367 2.37 -10.47 -6.82
C PRO A 367 1.19 -9.63 -7.32
N VAL A 368 0.26 -9.26 -6.47
CA VAL A 368 -0.91 -8.44 -6.78
C VAL A 368 -0.98 -7.28 -5.82
N HIS A 369 -0.97 -6.07 -6.35
CA HIS A 369 -1.12 -4.87 -5.52
C HIS A 369 -2.54 -4.79 -4.96
N GLU A 370 -2.65 -4.76 -3.63
CA GLU A 370 -3.94 -4.66 -2.94
C GLU A 370 -3.79 -3.98 -1.59
N VAL A 371 -4.79 -3.19 -1.20
CA VAL A 371 -4.79 -2.44 0.05
C VAL A 371 -6.05 -2.78 0.84
N PHE A 372 -5.85 -3.18 2.10
CA PHE A 372 -6.90 -3.53 3.05
C PHE A 372 -7.00 -2.44 4.10
N HIS A 373 -8.06 -1.65 4.04
CA HIS A 373 -8.31 -0.55 4.97
C HIS A 373 -8.81 -1.06 6.31
N ALA A 374 -8.46 -0.35 7.39
CA ALA A 374 -8.90 -0.67 8.74
C ALA A 374 -10.43 -0.53 8.88
N SER A 375 -11.05 -1.50 9.55
CA SER A 375 -12.46 -1.47 9.94
C SER A 375 -12.66 -0.52 11.12
N LYS A 376 -13.77 0.17 11.17
CA LYS A 376 -14.14 1.01 12.33
C LYS A 376 -14.81 0.22 13.46
N ILE A 377 -15.21 -1.02 13.20
CA ILE A 377 -15.97 -1.86 14.14
C ILE A 377 -15.04 -2.74 14.96
N ASN A 378 -14.13 -3.44 14.28
CA ASN A 378 -13.13 -4.30 14.91
C ASN A 378 -11.79 -3.57 14.95
N THR A 379 -11.22 -3.40 16.14
CA THR A 379 -9.98 -2.66 16.39
C THR A 379 -8.77 -3.56 16.64
N ASP A 380 -8.87 -4.85 16.33
CA ASP A 380 -7.76 -5.81 16.45
C ASP A 380 -6.70 -5.60 15.33
N TYR A 381 -6.18 -4.35 15.22
CA TYR A 381 -5.31 -4.01 14.10
C TYR A 381 -3.91 -4.59 14.24
N VAL A 382 -3.23 -4.34 15.36
CA VAL A 382 -1.84 -4.76 15.57
C VAL A 382 -1.66 -5.34 16.97
N SER A 383 -0.98 -6.48 17.05
CA SER A 383 -0.51 -7.02 18.31
C SER A 383 0.97 -7.39 18.22
N PHE A 384 1.73 -7.02 19.24
CA PHE A 384 3.13 -7.39 19.46
C PHE A 384 3.22 -8.13 20.79
N THR A 385 3.38 -9.44 20.76
CA THR A 385 3.33 -10.29 21.95
C THR A 385 4.62 -11.06 22.16
N LYS A 386 5.06 -11.15 23.41
CA LYS A 386 6.23 -11.92 23.84
C LYS A 386 5.84 -13.08 24.76
N SER A 387 6.76 -14.01 24.96
CA SER A 387 6.62 -15.02 26.03
C SER A 387 6.34 -14.33 27.38
N PRO A 388 5.41 -14.81 28.21
CA PRO A 388 4.78 -16.14 28.20
C PRO A 388 3.45 -16.25 27.43
N THR A 389 3.12 -15.28 26.57
CA THR A 389 1.89 -15.34 25.76
C THR A 389 1.93 -16.55 24.82
N PRO A 390 0.81 -17.28 24.64
CA PRO A 390 0.74 -18.35 23.66
C PRO A 390 1.02 -17.78 22.25
N HIS A 391 1.85 -18.44 21.47
CA HIS A 391 2.23 -18.02 20.11
C HIS A 391 2.69 -16.55 20.06
N PRO A 392 3.86 -16.24 20.68
CA PRO A 392 4.41 -14.90 20.61
C PRO A 392 4.76 -14.54 19.16
N GLY A 393 4.71 -13.25 18.84
CA GLY A 393 4.99 -12.76 17.49
C GLY A 393 4.32 -11.42 17.23
N ILE A 394 4.25 -11.04 15.96
CA ILE A 394 3.54 -9.87 15.50
C ILE A 394 2.33 -10.31 14.69
N ALA A 395 1.17 -9.77 14.99
CA ALA A 395 -0.02 -10.05 14.20
C ALA A 395 -0.75 -8.76 13.84
N PHE A 396 -1.23 -8.73 12.61
CA PHE A 396 -2.04 -7.66 12.05
C PHE A 396 -3.39 -8.23 11.65
N GLY A 397 -4.48 -7.63 12.13
CA GLY A 397 -5.83 -8.06 11.80
C GLY A 397 -6.28 -9.36 12.50
N ALA A 398 -5.51 -9.85 13.44
CA ALA A 398 -5.83 -11.02 14.25
C ALA A 398 -6.12 -10.62 15.70
N PRO A 399 -7.12 -11.26 16.36
CA PRO A 399 -7.44 -10.95 17.75
C PRO A 399 -6.28 -11.30 18.69
N HIS A 400 -6.13 -10.50 19.74
CA HIS A 400 -5.09 -10.71 20.75
C HIS A 400 -5.14 -12.14 21.33
N PRO A 401 -3.99 -12.85 21.44
CA PRO A 401 -3.95 -14.20 22.01
C PRO A 401 -4.44 -14.21 23.46
N LYS A 402 -5.46 -14.99 23.77
CA LYS A 402 -5.99 -15.13 25.12
C LYS A 402 -5.21 -16.21 25.89
N PRO A 403 -4.86 -15.99 27.16
CA PRO A 403 -4.27 -17.03 27.98
C PRO A 403 -5.21 -18.22 28.11
N LYS A 404 -4.67 -19.45 28.14
CA LYS A 404 -5.44 -20.69 28.22
C LYS A 404 -6.31 -20.72 29.47
N ALA A 405 -7.59 -20.98 29.31
CA ALA A 405 -8.51 -21.23 30.43
C ALA A 405 -8.53 -22.68 30.87
N THR A 406 -7.99 -23.65 30.11
CA THR A 406 -8.10 -25.09 30.42
C THR A 406 -6.89 -25.88 29.90
N ALA A 407 -6.42 -26.84 30.73
CA ALA A 407 -5.40 -27.82 30.37
C ALA A 407 -5.92 -28.75 29.25
N GLY A 408 -5.32 -28.71 28.12
CA GLY A 408 -5.70 -29.50 26.95
C GLY A 408 -4.95 -29.02 25.72
N LEU A 409 -5.07 -29.38 24.57
CA LEU A 409 -4.36 -29.01 23.33
C LEU A 409 -3.90 -27.56 23.29
N ALA A 410 -2.69 -27.32 22.77
CA ALA A 410 -2.23 -25.98 22.47
C ALA A 410 -3.20 -25.38 21.44
N PRO A 411 -3.88 -24.26 21.76
CA PRO A 411 -4.78 -23.66 20.77
C PRO A 411 -3.97 -23.21 19.57
N HIS A 412 -4.47 -23.50 18.38
CA HIS A 412 -3.90 -22.91 17.17
C HIS A 412 -3.95 -21.38 17.24
N ILE A 413 -3.06 -20.73 16.48
CA ILE A 413 -3.09 -19.28 16.29
C ILE A 413 -4.47 -18.89 15.75
N ASN A 414 -5.09 -17.90 16.37
CA ASN A 414 -6.37 -17.39 15.91
C ASN A 414 -6.12 -16.39 14.76
N LEU A 415 -6.46 -16.77 13.54
CA LEU A 415 -6.33 -15.94 12.36
C LEU A 415 -7.58 -15.07 12.19
N GLY A 416 -7.40 -13.82 11.85
CA GLY A 416 -8.50 -12.92 11.49
C GLY A 416 -9.04 -13.18 10.07
N ALA A 417 -10.15 -12.52 9.72
CA ALA A 417 -10.71 -12.61 8.36
C ALA A 417 -9.72 -12.11 7.30
N VAL A 418 -9.11 -10.95 7.54
CA VAL A 418 -7.97 -10.43 6.77
C VAL A 418 -6.84 -10.20 7.77
N SER A 419 -5.80 -11.00 7.71
CA SER A 419 -4.72 -10.95 8.71
C SER A 419 -3.37 -11.37 8.16
N LEU A 420 -2.32 -10.76 8.71
CA LEU A 420 -0.92 -11.14 8.52
C LEU A 420 -0.34 -11.46 9.89
N VAL A 421 0.22 -12.64 10.06
CA VAL A 421 0.84 -13.07 11.32
C VAL A 421 2.28 -13.52 11.03
N LEU A 422 3.22 -12.97 11.80
CA LEU A 422 4.65 -13.30 11.78
C LEU A 422 5.00 -13.98 13.09
N ASP A 423 5.73 -15.07 13.03
CA ASP A 423 6.17 -15.79 14.21
C ASP A 423 7.25 -15.02 15.00
N SER A 424 7.55 -15.47 16.23
CA SER A 424 8.51 -14.76 17.11
C SER A 424 9.96 -14.88 16.68
N SER A 425 10.29 -15.85 15.85
CA SER A 425 11.62 -16.00 15.26
C SER A 425 11.81 -15.18 14.01
N PHE A 426 10.71 -14.67 13.43
CA PHE A 426 10.68 -14.02 12.12
C PHE A 426 11.20 -14.91 10.97
N GLU A 427 11.00 -16.23 11.14
CA GLU A 427 11.30 -17.20 10.09
C GLU A 427 10.11 -17.45 9.19
N PHE A 428 8.88 -17.38 9.75
CA PHE A 428 7.67 -17.75 9.04
C PHE A 428 6.57 -16.71 9.19
N GLY A 429 5.75 -16.62 8.15
CA GLY A 429 4.57 -15.77 8.14
C GLY A 429 3.36 -16.48 7.51
N VAL A 430 2.16 -16.02 7.86
CA VAL A 430 0.92 -16.44 7.24
C VAL A 430 0.05 -15.22 6.96
N PHE A 431 -0.39 -15.09 5.72
CA PHE A 431 -1.42 -14.16 5.30
C PHE A 431 -2.72 -14.92 5.06
N THR A 432 -3.81 -14.42 5.60
CA THR A 432 -5.14 -15.01 5.43
C THR A 432 -6.11 -13.96 4.92
N HIS A 433 -6.87 -14.30 3.91
CA HIS A 433 -8.02 -13.55 3.43
C HIS A 433 -9.21 -14.49 3.35
N ASN A 434 -10.17 -14.28 4.23
CA ASN A 434 -11.40 -15.05 4.29
C ASN A 434 -12.57 -14.10 4.00
N TYR A 435 -12.96 -14.04 2.73
CA TYR A 435 -14.01 -13.17 2.23
C TYR A 435 -15.37 -13.52 2.84
N THR A 436 -15.62 -14.81 3.08
CA THR A 436 -16.88 -15.31 3.62
C THR A 436 -17.02 -15.03 5.12
N SER A 437 -15.92 -14.79 5.84
CA SER A 437 -15.92 -14.44 7.25
C SER A 437 -16.04 -12.93 7.42
N GLY A 438 -17.17 -12.46 7.91
CA GLY A 438 -17.36 -11.04 8.25
C GLY A 438 -16.65 -10.63 9.53
N GLY A 439 -16.56 -9.30 9.78
CA GLY A 439 -16.15 -8.74 11.07
C GLY A 439 -14.64 -8.67 11.31
N GLY A 440 -13.81 -8.75 10.29
CA GLY A 440 -12.36 -8.56 10.39
C GLY A 440 -11.95 -7.15 10.81
N ALA A 441 -10.74 -6.99 11.32
CA ALA A 441 -10.14 -5.69 11.63
C ALA A 441 -9.74 -4.92 10.35
N PHE A 442 -9.58 -5.61 9.24
CA PHE A 442 -9.39 -5.03 7.93
C PHE A 442 -10.54 -5.44 7.00
N HIS A 443 -10.89 -4.56 6.07
CA HIS A 443 -11.90 -4.83 5.05
C HIS A 443 -11.42 -5.87 4.06
N ASN A 444 -12.35 -6.66 3.54
CA ASN A 444 -12.06 -7.64 2.50
C ASN A 444 -11.69 -6.97 1.17
N SER A 445 -11.05 -7.75 0.29
CA SER A 445 -10.77 -7.35 -1.09
C SER A 445 -12.05 -7.05 -1.86
N GLU A 446 -12.10 -5.91 -2.53
CA GLU A 446 -13.19 -5.56 -3.44
C GLU A 446 -13.03 -6.20 -4.83
N THR A 447 -11.80 -6.56 -5.19
CA THR A 447 -11.46 -7.09 -6.51
C THR A 447 -11.37 -8.61 -6.52
N ARG A 448 -10.81 -9.20 -5.46
CA ARG A 448 -10.63 -10.64 -5.29
C ARG A 448 -11.62 -11.19 -4.27
N LYS A 449 -12.87 -11.40 -4.68
CA LYS A 449 -13.97 -11.94 -3.84
C LYS A 449 -13.81 -13.45 -3.62
N LYS A 450 -12.66 -13.92 -3.13
CA LYS A 450 -12.36 -15.31 -2.84
C LYS A 450 -11.62 -15.46 -1.53
N ASP A 451 -11.64 -16.67 -0.98
CA ASP A 451 -10.88 -17.03 0.19
C ASP A 451 -9.51 -17.56 -0.22
N TRP A 452 -8.43 -17.14 0.47
CA TRP A 452 -7.08 -17.70 0.28
C TRP A 452 -6.22 -17.58 1.52
N GLN A 453 -5.18 -18.40 1.59
CA GLN A 453 -4.18 -18.35 2.65
C GLN A 453 -2.81 -18.65 2.07
N ASP A 454 -1.87 -17.74 2.26
CA ASP A 454 -0.48 -17.90 1.89
C ASP A 454 0.37 -18.10 3.14
N ARG A 455 1.08 -19.23 3.23
CA ARG A 455 2.10 -19.53 4.24
C ARG A 455 3.45 -19.38 3.60
N PHE A 456 4.35 -18.65 4.22
CA PHE A 456 5.62 -18.32 3.62
C PHE A 456 6.76 -18.31 4.63
N GLU A 457 7.95 -18.66 4.17
CA GLU A 457 9.21 -18.44 4.84
C GLU A 457 9.65 -17.01 4.58
N ILE A 458 10.02 -16.28 5.63
CA ILE A 458 10.41 -14.86 5.54
C ILE A 458 11.85 -14.79 5.03
N GLU A 459 12.04 -14.09 3.93
CA GLU A 459 13.33 -13.80 3.34
C GLU A 459 13.90 -12.49 3.88
N SER A 460 13.06 -11.46 3.96
CA SER A 460 13.45 -10.14 4.44
C SER A 460 12.33 -9.47 5.22
N LEU A 461 12.72 -8.71 6.25
CA LEU A 461 11.81 -7.94 7.10
C LEU A 461 12.43 -6.58 7.40
N GLU A 462 11.73 -5.53 7.03
CA GLU A 462 12.18 -4.15 7.19
C GLU A 462 11.12 -3.29 7.87
N VAL A 463 11.59 -2.34 8.68
CA VAL A 463 10.72 -1.28 9.22
C VAL A 463 11.31 0.08 8.90
N TRP A 464 10.50 0.91 8.28
CA TRP A 464 10.84 2.25 7.87
C TRP A 464 10.05 3.28 8.68
N GLY A 465 10.75 4.23 9.27
CA GLY A 465 10.15 5.37 9.95
C GLY A 465 9.79 6.47 8.95
N CYS A 466 8.54 6.94 9.01
CA CYS A 466 8.08 8.08 8.23
C CYS A 466 8.27 9.34 9.08
N GLY A 467 9.14 10.27 8.65
CA GLY A 467 9.35 11.49 9.41
C GLY A 467 10.35 12.43 8.73
N GLY A 468 10.26 13.72 9.10
CA GLY A 468 11.17 14.74 8.62
C GLY A 468 12.36 14.94 9.55
N PRO A 469 13.17 15.98 9.28
CA PRO A 469 14.32 16.32 10.12
C PRO A 469 13.98 16.61 11.59
N GLN A 470 12.77 17.11 11.86
CA GLN A 470 12.30 17.41 13.22
C GLN A 470 12.09 16.14 14.04
N GLU A 471 11.39 15.15 13.48
CA GLU A 471 11.14 13.86 14.11
C GLU A 471 12.47 13.10 14.36
N VAL A 472 13.40 13.20 13.42
CA VAL A 472 14.75 12.62 13.56
C VAL A 472 15.52 13.30 14.71
N GLU A 473 15.45 14.61 14.83
CA GLU A 473 16.12 15.37 15.89
C GLU A 473 15.53 15.06 17.28
N GLU A 474 14.20 14.95 17.37
CA GLU A 474 13.53 14.53 18.61
C GLU A 474 13.93 13.12 19.01
N GLN A 475 14.00 12.20 18.05
CA GLN A 475 14.45 10.84 18.23
C GLN A 475 15.90 10.79 18.74
N ARG A 476 16.79 11.56 18.10
CA ARG A 476 18.21 11.65 18.51
C ARG A 476 18.35 12.15 19.94
N LYS A 477 17.65 13.22 20.32
CA LYS A 477 17.66 13.77 21.68
C LYS A 477 17.17 12.75 22.71
N ARG A 478 16.19 11.95 22.34
CA ARG A 478 15.66 10.91 23.21
C ARG A 478 16.67 9.78 23.40
N TRP A 479 17.31 9.31 22.33
CA TRP A 479 18.37 8.30 22.44
C TRP A 479 19.56 8.79 23.28
N GLU A 480 20.01 10.00 23.07
CA GLU A 480 21.06 10.61 23.89
C GLU A 480 20.69 10.69 25.37
N TRP A 481 19.43 10.96 25.66
CA TRP A 481 18.92 10.97 27.03
C TRP A 481 18.88 9.56 27.63
N GLU A 482 18.35 8.58 26.91
CA GLU A 482 18.29 7.19 27.34
C GLU A 482 19.69 6.59 27.53
N GLU A 483 20.64 6.91 26.65
CA GLU A 483 22.03 6.48 26.78
C GLU A 483 22.67 7.06 28.02
N LYS A 484 22.49 8.35 28.30
CA LYS A 484 22.97 9.02 29.53
C LYS A 484 22.34 8.39 30.78
N GLU A 485 21.05 8.07 30.72
CA GLU A 485 20.38 7.41 31.84
C GLU A 485 20.88 5.97 32.05
N ALA A 486 21.06 5.22 30.97
CA ALA A 486 21.64 3.88 31.01
C ALA A 486 23.09 3.89 31.55
N GLU A 487 23.89 4.88 31.15
CA GLU A 487 25.23 5.08 31.66
C GLU A 487 25.23 5.46 33.15
N ALA A 488 24.30 6.32 33.54
CA ALA A 488 24.13 6.68 34.95
C ALA A 488 23.72 5.44 35.79
N ARG A 489 22.82 4.61 35.30
CA ARG A 489 22.46 3.35 35.96
C ARG A 489 23.61 2.35 36.01
N ARG A 490 24.45 2.27 34.97
CA ARG A 490 25.68 1.45 34.97
C ARG A 490 26.69 1.96 35.96
N ARG A 491 26.83 3.27 36.11
CA ARG A 491 27.74 3.88 37.11
C ARG A 491 27.28 3.59 38.54
N ILE A 492 25.97 3.51 38.77
CA ILE A 492 25.40 3.11 40.06
C ILE A 492 25.63 1.61 40.31
N ASN A 493 25.60 0.76 39.28
CA ASN A 493 25.85 -0.68 39.36
C ASN A 493 27.34 -1.06 39.30
N LEU A 494 28.21 -0.15 38.86
CA LEU A 494 29.66 -0.26 39.06
C LEU A 494 29.95 0.13 40.50
N GLY A 495 29.58 -0.76 41.41
CA GLY A 495 29.92 -0.62 42.80
C GLY A 495 31.41 -0.35 43.00
N THR A 496 31.74 0.26 44.10
CA THR A 496 33.09 0.61 44.49
C THR A 496 34.04 -0.62 44.59
N GLY A 497 33.57 -1.82 44.19
CA GLY A 497 34.29 -3.09 44.28
C GLY A 497 34.25 -3.71 45.67
N ASP A 498 33.61 -3.06 46.63
CA ASP A 498 33.38 -3.56 47.97
C ASP A 498 31.89 -3.86 48.16
N ILE A 499 31.54 -5.15 48.12
CA ILE A 499 30.16 -5.64 48.19
C ILE A 499 29.51 -5.24 49.53
N GLU A 500 30.28 -5.09 50.62
CA GLU A 500 29.75 -4.69 51.93
C GLU A 500 29.42 -3.19 51.96
N ALA A 501 30.22 -2.33 51.33
CA ALA A 501 29.95 -0.91 51.22
C ALA A 501 28.72 -0.61 50.35
N ASP A 502 28.58 -1.36 49.25
CA ASP A 502 27.43 -1.23 48.34
C ASP A 502 26.14 -1.69 49.01
N ARG A 503 26.19 -2.76 49.80
CA ARG A 503 25.08 -3.28 50.60
C ARG A 503 24.66 -2.31 51.69
N ALA A 504 25.61 -1.68 52.40
CA ALA A 504 25.36 -0.66 53.41
C ALA A 504 24.71 0.59 52.80
N LEU A 505 25.11 0.99 51.59
CA LEU A 505 24.54 2.10 50.86
C LEU A 505 23.08 1.80 50.41
N LEU A 506 22.81 0.58 49.98
CA LEU A 506 21.45 0.14 49.59
C LEU A 506 20.54 -0.04 50.83
N GLU A 507 21.06 -0.48 51.98
CA GLU A 507 20.36 -0.50 53.26
C GLU A 507 20.04 0.91 53.76
N MET A 508 21.00 1.85 53.64
CA MET A 508 20.83 3.26 54.03
C MET A 508 19.84 3.99 53.12
N ALA A 509 19.77 3.60 51.83
CA ALA A 509 18.80 4.11 50.88
C ALA A 509 17.40 3.46 51.00
N GLY A 510 17.22 2.49 51.95
CA GLY A 510 15.94 1.82 52.16
C GLY A 510 15.50 0.84 51.06
N LEU A 511 16.42 0.48 50.16
CA LEU A 511 16.14 -0.35 48.99
C LEU A 511 16.33 -1.85 49.30
N ILE A 512 17.03 -2.23 50.37
CA ILE A 512 17.15 -3.58 50.88
C ILE A 512 16.74 -3.53 52.35
N GLY A 513 15.53 -4.01 52.66
CA GLY A 513 15.01 -4.14 54.01
C GLY A 513 15.42 -5.45 54.63
N ASN A 514 15.81 -5.44 55.89
CA ASN A 514 16.21 -6.58 56.70
C ASN A 514 14.95 -7.38 57.15
N ASN A 515 14.13 -7.84 56.21
CA ASN A 515 13.03 -8.70 56.50
C ASN A 515 13.49 -10.16 56.60
N ARG A 516 14.07 -10.51 57.74
CA ARG A 516 14.03 -11.88 58.22
C ARG A 516 12.59 -12.25 58.58
N SER A 517 11.84 -12.74 57.60
CA SER A 517 10.61 -13.49 57.89
C SER A 517 10.98 -14.76 58.59
N GLY A 518 10.84 -14.74 59.92
CA GLY A 518 10.97 -15.92 60.75
C GLY A 518 9.89 -16.94 60.37
N GLY A 519 10.31 -18.12 59.93
CA GLY A 519 9.44 -19.24 59.76
C GLY A 519 8.83 -19.63 61.11
N SER A 520 7.51 -19.60 61.21
CA SER A 520 6.75 -20.30 62.26
C SER A 520 6.50 -21.71 61.76
N MET A 521 7.17 -22.67 62.36
CA MET A 521 6.65 -24.02 62.43
C MET A 521 5.50 -24.07 63.44
N ASN A 522 4.32 -24.47 62.97
CA ASN A 522 3.46 -25.47 63.63
C ASN A 522 2.43 -25.95 62.62
#